data_e4e23afd44003cbab295faf96cd5fc11
#
_entry.id   e4e23afd44003cbab295faf96cd5fc11
#
_cell.length_a   1.000
_cell.length_b   1.000
_cell.length_c   1.000
_cell.angle_alpha   90.00
_cell.angle_beta   90.00
_cell.angle_gamma   90.00
#
_symmetry.space_group_name_H-M   'P 1'
#
loop_
_entity.id
_entity.type
_entity.pdbx_description
1 polymer ?
#
loop_
_entity_poly.entity_id
_entity_poly.type
_entity_poly.pdbx_seq_one_letter_code
_entity_poly.pdbx_strand_id
1 'polypeptide(L)'
;MPDKGLFDIHCHIVPSVDDGASSAEEAYKMLQMEYRQGVRNIIATPHYRLQMFETPLETVEHQFLILKQLAQKVAPDLHIYLGCEFHSNMEMVEMLRNGEVHTMAGSRYVLTEFSGSTKASYIRERLYSLLSHGFKPIVAHIERYECLRKDIGFVEELADL
;
A
#
# COMPACT_ATOMS: atom_id res chain seq x y z
N MET A 1 13.90 11.72 -23.46
CA MET A 1 14.14 10.79 -22.35
C MET A 1 13.24 9.59 -22.61
N PRO A 2 13.63 8.33 -22.34
CA PRO A 2 12.69 7.24 -22.46
C PRO A 2 11.50 7.53 -21.54
N ASP A 3 10.30 7.30 -22.04
CA ASP A 3 9.07 7.45 -21.28
C ASP A 3 9.12 6.44 -20.13
N LYS A 4 9.27 6.93 -18.89
CA LYS A 4 9.35 6.07 -17.71
C LYS A 4 8.01 5.43 -17.35
N GLY A 5 6.95 5.78 -18.10
CA GLY A 5 5.58 5.36 -17.81
C GLY A 5 5.01 5.94 -16.52
N LEU A 6 3.79 5.59 -16.22
CA LEU A 6 3.10 5.93 -14.97
C LEU A 6 3.53 4.99 -13.84
N PHE A 7 3.35 5.47 -12.61
CA PHE A 7 3.51 4.70 -11.38
C PHE A 7 2.14 4.51 -10.73
N ASP A 8 1.78 3.27 -10.43
CA ASP A 8 0.71 2.96 -9.49
C ASP A 8 1.34 2.58 -8.16
N ILE A 9 1.01 3.31 -7.11
CA ILE A 9 1.57 3.12 -5.77
C ILE A 9 0.55 2.58 -4.76
N HIS A 10 -0.66 2.25 -5.20
CA HIS A 10 -1.71 1.70 -4.34
C HIS A 10 -2.61 0.74 -5.13
N CYS A 11 -2.31 -0.55 -5.07
CA CYS A 11 -2.99 -1.55 -5.89
C CYS A 11 -3.08 -2.91 -5.18
N HIS A 12 -4.30 -3.49 -5.11
CA HIS A 12 -4.58 -4.81 -4.52
C HIS A 12 -4.52 -5.91 -5.59
N ILE A 13 -3.34 -6.11 -6.16
CA ILE A 13 -3.12 -6.98 -7.30
C ILE A 13 -2.41 -8.30 -6.94
N VAL A 14 -1.93 -8.45 -5.70
CA VAL A 14 -1.33 -9.72 -5.23
C VAL A 14 -2.43 -10.77 -5.13
N PRO A 15 -2.34 -11.91 -5.85
CA PRO A 15 -3.46 -12.84 -5.92
C PRO A 15 -3.75 -13.55 -4.59
N SER A 16 -5.02 -13.64 -4.21
CA SER A 16 -5.54 -14.46 -3.11
C SER A 16 -4.95 -14.15 -1.72
N VAL A 17 -4.63 -12.89 -1.44
CA VAL A 17 -4.09 -12.48 -0.13
C VAL A 17 -5.02 -11.53 0.63
N ASP A 18 -5.87 -10.80 -0.07
CA ASP A 18 -6.84 -9.86 0.48
C ASP A 18 -8.13 -9.83 -0.39
N ASP A 19 -8.89 -8.74 -0.35
CA ASP A 19 -10.11 -8.53 -1.13
C ASP A 19 -9.86 -8.02 -2.57
N GLY A 20 -8.60 -7.92 -3.00
CA GLY A 20 -8.22 -7.57 -4.36
C GLY A 20 -8.32 -8.74 -5.35
N ALA A 21 -7.26 -9.01 -6.11
CA ALA A 21 -7.24 -10.09 -7.09
C ALA A 21 -7.50 -11.46 -6.44
N SER A 22 -8.60 -12.09 -6.79
CA SER A 22 -9.02 -13.39 -6.22
C SER A 22 -8.20 -14.58 -6.76
N SER A 23 -7.47 -14.39 -7.85
CA SER A 23 -6.70 -15.43 -8.53
C SER A 23 -5.55 -14.87 -9.36
N ALA A 24 -4.60 -15.74 -9.71
CA ALA A 24 -3.51 -15.41 -10.64
C ALA A 24 -4.01 -14.98 -12.03
N GLU A 25 -5.15 -15.53 -12.49
CA GLU A 25 -5.78 -15.14 -13.76
C GLU A 25 -6.31 -13.70 -13.68
N GLU A 26 -6.97 -13.35 -12.58
CA GLU A 26 -7.48 -12.00 -12.36
C GLU A 26 -6.33 -11.00 -12.22
N ALA A 27 -5.31 -11.30 -11.41
CA ALA A 27 -4.10 -10.49 -11.30
C ALA A 27 -3.44 -10.25 -12.67
N TYR A 28 -3.37 -11.27 -13.53
CA TYR A 28 -2.84 -11.13 -14.89
C TYR A 28 -3.65 -10.16 -15.75
N LYS A 29 -4.98 -10.23 -15.67
CA LYS A 29 -5.88 -9.27 -16.37
C LYS A 29 -5.69 -7.85 -15.87
N MET A 30 -5.56 -7.66 -14.55
CA MET A 30 -5.28 -6.35 -13.95
C MET A 30 -3.94 -5.80 -14.46
N LEU A 31 -2.85 -6.59 -14.44
CA LEU A 31 -1.55 -6.20 -15.00
C LEU A 31 -1.64 -5.75 -16.46
N GLN A 32 -2.42 -6.47 -17.28
CA GLN A 32 -2.63 -6.10 -18.68
C GLN A 32 -3.38 -4.75 -18.81
N MET A 33 -4.34 -4.49 -17.93
CA MET A 33 -5.08 -3.22 -17.92
C MET A 33 -4.17 -2.06 -17.52
N GLU A 34 -3.40 -2.21 -16.44
CA GLU A 34 -2.40 -1.24 -15.97
C GLU A 34 -1.41 -0.89 -17.10
N TYR A 35 -0.83 -1.92 -17.72
CA TYR A 35 0.12 -1.73 -18.80
C TYR A 35 -0.46 -0.97 -20.00
N ARG A 36 -1.71 -1.28 -20.39
CA ARG A 36 -2.44 -0.58 -21.48
C ARG A 36 -2.72 0.88 -21.16
N GLN A 37 -2.88 1.22 -19.87
CA GLN A 37 -3.08 2.59 -19.40
C GLN A 37 -1.77 3.39 -19.26
N GLY A 38 -0.63 2.78 -19.57
CA GLY A 38 0.67 3.44 -19.54
C GLY A 38 1.44 3.24 -18.24
N VAL A 39 0.93 2.44 -17.30
CA VAL A 39 1.66 2.10 -16.07
C VAL A 39 2.84 1.19 -16.41
N ARG A 40 3.99 1.48 -15.82
CA ARG A 40 5.23 0.69 -15.98
C ARG A 40 5.84 0.29 -14.64
N ASN A 41 5.38 0.90 -13.57
CA ASN A 41 5.86 0.61 -12.23
C ASN A 41 4.66 0.48 -11.30
N ILE A 42 4.54 -0.65 -10.60
CA ILE A 42 3.45 -0.92 -9.65
C ILE A 42 4.07 -1.25 -8.31
N ILE A 43 3.62 -0.60 -7.26
CA ILE A 43 3.83 -1.07 -5.89
C ILE A 43 2.54 -1.78 -5.47
N ALA A 44 2.56 -3.10 -5.48
CA ALA A 44 1.44 -3.90 -5.01
C ALA A 44 1.32 -3.77 -3.48
N THR A 45 0.16 -3.35 -3.01
CA THR A 45 -0.10 -2.99 -1.61
C THR A 45 -1.25 -3.80 -1.03
N PRO A 46 -1.08 -5.13 -0.85
CA PRO A 46 -2.10 -5.92 -0.19
C PRO A 46 -2.39 -5.37 1.20
N HIS A 47 -3.62 -5.54 1.65
CA HIS A 47 -4.01 -5.16 2.99
C HIS A 47 -3.26 -5.92 4.07
N TYR A 48 -2.89 -5.20 5.14
CA TYR A 48 -2.67 -5.77 6.46
C TYR A 48 -3.60 -5.08 7.46
N ARG A 49 -4.52 -5.83 8.04
CA ARG A 49 -5.47 -5.33 9.05
C ARG A 49 -5.78 -6.42 10.06
N LEU A 50 -5.49 -6.14 11.33
CA LEU A 50 -5.78 -7.05 12.44
C LEU A 50 -7.24 -7.52 12.43
N GLN A 51 -7.45 -8.81 12.63
CA GLN A 51 -8.76 -9.50 12.68
C GLN A 51 -9.53 -9.49 11.34
N MET A 52 -8.92 -9.05 10.24
CA MET A 52 -9.59 -9.01 8.94
C MET A 52 -8.69 -9.52 7.79
N PHE A 53 -7.51 -8.92 7.64
CA PHE A 53 -6.52 -9.27 6.62
C PHE A 53 -5.17 -9.52 7.28
N GLU A 54 -4.97 -10.75 7.78
CA GLU A 54 -3.74 -11.19 8.49
C GLU A 54 -3.09 -12.34 7.72
N THR A 55 -3.05 -12.22 6.39
CA THR A 55 -2.37 -13.21 5.56
C THR A 55 -0.90 -13.30 5.96
N PRO A 56 -0.38 -14.50 6.28
CA PRO A 56 1.00 -14.66 6.70
C PRO A 56 1.98 -14.06 5.69
N LEU A 57 3.03 -13.38 6.20
CA LEU A 57 4.01 -12.68 5.37
C LEU A 57 4.61 -13.60 4.29
N GLU A 58 4.97 -14.83 4.63
CA GLU A 58 5.50 -15.83 3.69
C GLU A 58 4.52 -16.14 2.55
N THR A 59 3.21 -16.14 2.85
CA THR A 59 2.18 -16.35 1.83
C THR A 59 2.09 -15.15 0.90
N VAL A 60 2.13 -13.93 1.45
CA VAL A 60 2.14 -12.69 0.65
C VAL A 60 3.35 -12.67 -0.28
N GLU A 61 4.55 -12.97 0.25
CA GLU A 61 5.79 -13.01 -0.53
C GLU A 61 5.76 -14.09 -1.62
N HIS A 62 5.23 -15.27 -1.32
CA HIS A 62 5.07 -16.33 -2.31
C HIS A 62 4.12 -15.91 -3.45
N GLN A 63 2.96 -15.34 -3.12
CA GLN A 63 2.00 -14.85 -4.12
C GLN A 63 2.57 -13.66 -4.92
N PHE A 64 3.38 -12.82 -4.30
CA PHE A 64 4.09 -11.74 -4.98
C PHE A 64 5.11 -12.27 -6.00
N LEU A 65 5.82 -13.37 -5.72
CA LEU A 65 6.70 -13.99 -6.71
C LEU A 65 5.93 -14.49 -7.94
N ILE A 66 4.72 -15.03 -7.73
CA ILE A 66 3.82 -15.41 -8.84
C ILE A 66 3.44 -14.16 -9.64
N LEU A 67 3.04 -13.08 -8.97
CA LEU A 67 2.70 -11.80 -9.60
C LEU A 67 3.85 -11.26 -10.46
N LYS A 68 5.09 -11.31 -9.96
CA LYS A 68 6.28 -10.90 -10.73
C LYS A 68 6.45 -11.72 -12.02
N GLN A 69 6.21 -13.03 -11.97
CA GLN A 69 6.27 -13.87 -13.15
C GLN A 69 5.16 -13.53 -14.16
N LEU A 70 3.97 -13.20 -13.68
CA LEU A 70 2.87 -12.74 -14.53
C LEU A 70 3.18 -11.39 -15.20
N ALA A 71 3.77 -10.45 -14.46
CA ALA A 71 4.17 -9.16 -15.01
C ALA A 71 5.18 -9.31 -16.16
N GLN A 72 6.18 -10.20 -16.03
CA GLN A 72 7.13 -10.50 -17.09
C GLN A 72 6.47 -11.09 -18.35
N LYS A 73 5.35 -11.81 -18.20
CA LYS A 73 4.56 -12.29 -19.34
C LYS A 73 3.75 -11.20 -20.03
N VAL A 74 3.40 -10.13 -19.30
CA VAL A 74 2.71 -8.95 -19.88
C VAL A 74 3.70 -8.11 -20.70
N ALA A 75 4.82 -7.71 -20.08
CA ALA A 75 5.86 -6.93 -20.74
C ALA A 75 7.17 -6.92 -19.92
N PRO A 76 8.34 -6.91 -20.59
CA PRO A 76 9.63 -6.92 -19.92
C PRO A 76 9.95 -5.61 -19.18
N ASP A 77 9.27 -4.52 -19.52
CA ASP A 77 9.42 -3.18 -18.93
C ASP A 77 8.35 -2.86 -17.87
N LEU A 78 7.56 -3.86 -17.45
CA LEU A 78 6.63 -3.73 -16.34
C LEU A 78 7.31 -4.19 -15.04
N HIS A 79 7.55 -3.24 -14.15
CA HIS A 79 8.24 -3.45 -12.88
C HIS A 79 7.26 -3.53 -11.73
N ILE A 80 7.38 -4.58 -10.91
CA ILE A 80 6.50 -4.79 -9.75
C ILE A 80 7.33 -4.80 -8.47
N TYR A 81 6.87 -4.04 -7.50
CA TYR A 81 7.42 -3.93 -6.15
C TYR A 81 6.37 -4.33 -5.13
N LEU A 82 6.79 -4.82 -3.98
CA LEU A 82 5.89 -5.13 -2.88
C LEU A 82 5.86 -3.99 -1.87
N GLY A 83 4.69 -3.69 -1.39
CA GLY A 83 4.37 -2.81 -0.28
C GLY A 83 3.28 -3.44 0.56
N CYS A 84 2.59 -2.61 1.33
CA CYS A 84 1.42 -3.00 2.11
C CYS A 84 0.55 -1.76 2.34
N GLU A 85 -0.77 -1.90 2.23
CA GLU A 85 -1.70 -0.95 2.82
C GLU A 85 -1.95 -1.37 4.26
N PHE A 86 -1.28 -0.70 5.18
CA PHE A 86 -1.30 -1.03 6.60
C PHE A 86 -2.42 -0.28 7.32
N HIS A 87 -3.48 -0.99 7.73
CA HIS A 87 -4.50 -0.40 8.60
C HIS A 87 -3.92 -0.12 9.99
N SER A 88 -3.87 1.14 10.36
CA SER A 88 -3.19 1.64 11.55
C SER A 88 -3.67 0.97 12.84
N ASN A 89 -2.72 0.53 13.66
CA ASN A 89 -2.91 0.01 15.00
C ASN A 89 -1.80 0.50 15.95
N MET A 90 -1.88 0.12 17.22
CA MET A 90 -0.92 0.58 18.24
C MET A 90 0.47 -0.02 18.08
N GLU A 91 0.57 -1.22 17.48
CA GLU A 91 1.79 -2.02 17.33
C GLU A 91 2.48 -1.76 15.97
N MET A 92 1.89 -0.90 15.13
CA MET A 92 2.32 -0.64 13.76
C MET A 92 3.83 -0.39 13.61
N VAL A 93 4.40 0.46 14.47
CA VAL A 93 5.83 0.79 14.41
C VAL A 93 6.70 -0.42 14.74
N GLU A 94 6.31 -1.20 15.76
CA GLU A 94 7.03 -2.40 16.16
C GLU A 94 6.99 -3.46 15.06
N MET A 95 5.83 -3.72 14.50
CA MET A 95 5.65 -4.66 13.39
C MET A 95 6.50 -4.29 12.16
N LEU A 96 6.54 -3.01 11.80
CA LEU A 96 7.39 -2.51 10.71
C LEU A 96 8.89 -2.70 11.01
N ARG A 97 9.32 -2.45 12.24
CA ARG A 97 10.73 -2.63 12.66
C ARG A 97 11.16 -4.09 12.72
N ASN A 98 10.24 -4.96 13.08
CA ASN A 98 10.46 -6.42 13.13
C ASN A 98 10.39 -7.06 11.73
N GLY A 99 9.97 -6.31 10.69
CA GLY A 99 9.80 -6.83 9.34
C GLY A 99 8.59 -7.74 9.19
N GLU A 100 7.59 -7.63 10.07
CA GLU A 100 6.35 -8.41 10.02
C GLU A 100 5.40 -7.90 8.91
N VAL A 101 5.60 -6.67 8.47
CA VAL A 101 4.83 -6.03 7.41
C VAL A 101 5.76 -5.26 6.48
N HIS A 102 5.53 -5.30 5.18
CA HIS A 102 6.36 -4.60 4.20
C HIS A 102 6.11 -3.09 4.19
N THR A 103 7.20 -2.33 4.05
CA THR A 103 7.16 -0.92 3.65
C THR A 103 7.02 -0.82 2.13
N MET A 104 6.69 0.38 1.62
CA MET A 104 6.54 0.63 0.19
C MET A 104 7.86 0.38 -0.56
N ALA A 105 7.92 -0.70 -1.33
CA ALA A 105 9.10 -1.10 -2.12
C ALA A 105 10.41 -1.18 -1.32
N GLY A 106 10.36 -1.59 -0.04
CA GLY A 106 11.53 -1.65 0.84
C GLY A 106 12.13 -0.29 1.23
N SER A 107 11.42 0.79 0.99
CA SER A 107 11.82 2.16 1.35
C SER A 107 11.44 2.49 2.79
N ARG A 108 11.50 3.76 3.18
CA ARG A 108 10.96 4.22 4.48
C ARG A 108 9.50 4.64 4.43
N TYR A 109 8.89 4.62 3.25
CA TYR A 109 7.49 5.01 3.10
C TYR A 109 6.56 3.89 3.56
N VAL A 110 5.47 4.27 4.24
CA VAL A 110 4.43 3.37 4.77
C VAL A 110 3.08 3.88 4.32
N LEU A 111 2.38 3.11 3.50
CA LEU A 111 1.00 3.42 3.12
C LEU A 111 0.09 3.04 4.31
N THR A 112 -0.53 4.04 4.89
CA THR A 112 -1.27 3.92 6.16
C THR A 112 -2.74 4.17 5.92
N GLU A 113 -3.57 3.19 6.28
CA GLU A 113 -5.02 3.28 6.25
C GLU A 113 -5.60 3.50 7.65
N PHE A 114 -6.75 4.17 7.72
CA PHE A 114 -7.57 4.34 8.92
C PHE A 114 -9.03 3.97 8.65
N SER A 115 -9.82 3.74 9.69
CA SER A 115 -11.27 3.62 9.54
C SER A 115 -11.90 4.99 9.28
N GLY A 116 -12.98 5.04 8.48
CA GLY A 116 -13.62 6.29 8.05
C GLY A 116 -14.06 7.21 9.19
N SER A 117 -14.41 6.64 10.35
CA SER A 117 -14.81 7.37 11.58
C SER A 117 -13.67 7.65 12.56
N THR A 118 -12.42 7.39 12.17
CA THR A 118 -11.25 7.62 13.03
C THR A 118 -11.14 9.10 13.41
N LYS A 119 -10.85 9.36 14.69
CA LYS A 119 -10.68 10.74 15.19
C LYS A 119 -9.37 11.35 14.70
N ALA A 120 -9.39 12.65 14.41
CA ALA A 120 -8.22 13.43 14.00
C ALA A 120 -7.02 13.26 14.95
N SER A 121 -7.27 13.24 16.27
CA SER A 121 -6.21 13.06 17.28
C SER A 121 -5.48 11.71 17.14
N TYR A 122 -6.20 10.64 16.83
CA TYR A 122 -5.59 9.32 16.62
C TYR A 122 -4.77 9.29 15.32
N ILE A 123 -5.30 9.85 14.21
CA ILE A 123 -4.56 9.96 12.95
C ILE A 123 -3.24 10.71 13.21
N ARG A 124 -3.32 11.90 13.81
CA ARG A 124 -2.15 12.70 14.15
C ARG A 124 -1.13 11.91 14.96
N GLU A 125 -1.57 11.29 16.04
CA GLU A 125 -0.71 10.50 16.93
C GLU A 125 0.01 9.37 16.18
N ARG A 126 -0.69 8.62 15.32
CA ARG A 126 -0.10 7.50 14.58
C ARG A 126 0.92 7.98 13.54
N LEU A 127 0.61 9.06 12.81
CA LEU A 127 1.53 9.64 11.83
C LEU A 127 2.80 10.20 12.50
N TYR A 128 2.67 10.92 13.62
CA TYR A 128 3.82 11.37 14.41
C TYR A 128 4.64 10.20 14.97
N SER A 129 3.99 9.12 15.40
CA SER A 129 4.68 7.93 15.85
C SER A 129 5.54 7.31 14.74
N LEU A 130 5.01 7.19 13.51
CA LEU A 130 5.78 6.71 12.36
C LEU A 130 6.98 7.62 12.08
N LEU A 131 6.76 8.95 11.99
CA LEU A 131 7.81 9.93 11.71
C LEU A 131 8.92 9.90 12.76
N SER A 132 8.58 9.84 14.05
CA SER A 132 9.55 9.80 15.14
C SER A 132 10.44 8.55 15.13
N HIS A 133 9.98 7.48 14.46
CA HIS A 133 10.75 6.24 14.27
C HIS A 133 11.41 6.13 12.89
N GLY A 134 11.42 7.24 12.12
CA GLY A 134 12.12 7.35 10.85
C GLY A 134 11.36 6.83 9.62
N PHE A 135 10.08 6.47 9.76
CA PHE A 135 9.21 6.15 8.66
C PHE A 135 8.57 7.41 8.06
N LYS A 136 8.16 7.32 6.81
CA LYS A 136 7.46 8.39 6.09
C LYS A 136 6.04 7.92 5.74
N PRO A 137 5.01 8.36 6.46
CA PRO A 137 3.65 7.93 6.18
C PRO A 137 3.13 8.50 4.86
N ILE A 138 2.36 7.68 4.14
CA ILE A 138 1.47 8.08 3.06
C ILE A 138 0.07 7.72 3.51
N VAL A 139 -0.83 8.68 3.61
CA VAL A 139 -2.20 8.42 4.03
C VAL A 139 -3.04 7.98 2.84
N ALA A 140 -3.54 6.75 2.88
CA ALA A 140 -4.38 6.20 1.83
C ALA A 140 -5.74 6.92 1.79
N HIS A 141 -6.32 7.10 0.59
CA HIS A 141 -7.70 7.55 0.31
C HIS A 141 -8.29 8.51 1.37
N ILE A 142 -7.62 9.65 1.56
CA ILE A 142 -7.96 10.69 2.57
C ILE A 142 -9.41 11.16 2.49
N GLU A 143 -10.03 11.07 1.32
CA GLU A 143 -11.43 11.42 1.07
C GLU A 143 -12.44 10.51 1.81
N ARG A 144 -11.99 9.35 2.33
CA ARG A 144 -12.85 8.43 3.09
C ARG A 144 -12.96 8.81 4.58
N TYR A 145 -12.05 9.64 5.10
CA TYR A 145 -12.01 9.97 6.53
C TYR A 145 -12.85 11.19 6.84
N GLU A 146 -13.85 11.03 7.71
CA GLU A 146 -14.80 12.08 8.05
C GLU A 146 -14.14 13.34 8.61
N CYS A 147 -13.11 13.19 9.46
CA CYS A 147 -12.39 14.29 10.06
C CYS A 147 -11.57 15.08 9.03
N LEU A 148 -10.98 14.44 8.01
CA LEU A 148 -10.21 15.11 6.96
C LEU A 148 -11.13 15.81 5.95
N ARG A 149 -12.26 15.23 5.60
CA ARG A 149 -13.25 15.86 4.71
C ARG A 149 -13.85 17.14 5.30
N LYS A 150 -13.93 17.24 6.62
CA LYS A 150 -14.55 18.37 7.32
C LYS A 150 -13.57 19.48 7.68
N ASP A 151 -12.28 19.21 7.66
CA ASP A 151 -11.25 20.14 8.14
C ASP A 151 -10.04 20.13 7.18
N ILE A 152 -10.06 21.06 6.22
CA ILE A 152 -8.98 21.23 5.27
C ILE A 152 -7.68 21.70 5.96
N GLY A 153 -7.79 22.48 7.03
CA GLY A 153 -6.62 22.91 7.80
C GLY A 153 -5.90 21.75 8.45
N PHE A 154 -6.64 20.71 8.85
CA PHE A 154 -6.02 19.47 9.32
C PHE A 154 -5.31 18.69 8.20
N VAL A 155 -5.85 18.72 6.98
CA VAL A 155 -5.16 18.12 5.81
C VAL A 155 -3.85 18.86 5.52
N GLU A 156 -3.86 20.20 5.55
CA GLU A 156 -2.66 21.04 5.37
C GLU A 156 -1.63 20.75 6.46
N GLU A 157 -2.04 20.68 7.73
CA GLU A 157 -1.16 20.29 8.84
C GLU A 157 -0.48 18.93 8.60
N LEU A 158 -1.24 17.93 8.12
CA LEU A 158 -0.68 16.61 7.85
C LEU A 158 0.25 16.57 6.64
N ALA A 159 0.02 17.45 5.65
CA ALA A 159 0.88 17.56 4.47
C ALA A 159 2.24 18.20 4.77
N ASP A 160 2.33 18.99 5.84
CA ASP A 160 3.55 19.65 6.29
C ASP A 160 4.44 18.74 7.18
N LEU A 161 4.00 17.52 7.51
CA LEU A 161 4.76 16.54 8.29
C LEU A 161 5.81 15.81 7.43
#